data_612fa9d6a0ef525e97d23da850584f52
#
_entry.id   612fa9d6a0ef525e97d23da850584f52
#
_cell.length_a   1.000
_cell.length_b   1.000
_cell.length_c   1.000
_cell.angle_alpha   90.00
_cell.angle_beta   90.00
_cell.angle_gamma   90.00
#
_symmetry.space_group_name_H-M   'P 1'
#
loop_
_entity.id
_entity.type
_entity.pdbx_description
1 polymer ?
#
loop_
_entity_poly.entity_id
_entity_poly.type
_entity_poly.pdbx_seq_one_letter_code
_entity_poly.pdbx_strand_id
1 'polypeptide(L)'
;MIDASPSSPQYGAVVASIPTGEAGTHPHHTEDIVAANGHLLANGFHAGRTWLFDLSAPRQPKILTSFGDLAGFSHPHTYVRMTNGNVLTTFQYRADSAAAPPTHSHDAKPANARHATGGLVEMDERGIVIRSASAVDSTIADRNIFPYSALPIASLDRIVSTTTDMDANTAATSEWVQFWRLSDMKLLRSIALPAGPRGNEHQFTGEPRLLPDGKGVYIHTFNCGLYLIPDASTETPAASLVKSFEQKECGVPMLIGHYWVQPVTTAHTLVTLDIANPEHPREVSSLSLGDDENPHWLAINRTGKRLVVNSSGGGTGNRLFIVDFDPATGALTLDERFRDSGASRPGVTLSGKLWPHGFAGTPVPHGTVFSR
;
A
#
# COMPACT_ATOMS: atom_id res chain seq x y z
N MET A 1 18.08 -0.63 -4.43
CA MET A 1 18.37 0.46 -3.47
C MET A 1 18.80 1.69 -4.27
N ILE A 2 18.25 2.86 -3.96
CA ILE A 2 18.60 4.14 -4.60
C ILE A 2 19.07 5.08 -3.51
N ASP A 3 20.15 5.83 -3.79
CA ASP A 3 20.69 6.79 -2.85
C ASP A 3 19.77 8.02 -2.75
N ALA A 4 19.11 8.19 -1.62
CA ALA A 4 18.19 9.30 -1.32
C ALA A 4 18.79 10.34 -0.37
N SER A 5 20.10 10.27 -0.09
CA SER A 5 20.79 11.24 0.75
C SER A 5 21.16 12.51 -0.04
N PRO A 6 20.60 13.68 0.25
CA PRO A 6 20.80 14.89 -0.55
C PRO A 6 22.24 15.44 -0.51
N SER A 7 23.05 15.00 0.46
CA SER A 7 24.47 15.34 0.56
C SER A 7 25.40 14.33 -0.12
N SER A 8 24.87 13.21 -0.59
CA SER A 8 25.66 12.18 -1.25
C SER A 8 26.03 12.59 -2.68
N PRO A 9 27.29 12.33 -3.12
CA PRO A 9 27.66 12.49 -4.52
C PRO A 9 26.96 11.49 -5.45
N GLN A 10 26.32 10.45 -4.89
CA GLN A 10 25.54 9.45 -5.61
C GLN A 10 24.01 9.67 -5.50
N TYR A 11 23.59 10.88 -5.10
CA TYR A 11 22.17 11.21 -4.96
C TYR A 11 21.38 10.88 -6.24
N GLY A 12 20.34 10.05 -6.11
CA GLY A 12 19.54 9.53 -7.23
C GLY A 12 20.14 8.30 -7.94
N ALA A 13 21.36 7.87 -7.61
CA ALA A 13 21.95 6.70 -8.23
C ALA A 13 21.38 5.38 -7.66
N VAL A 14 21.24 4.35 -8.51
CA VAL A 14 21.01 2.98 -8.07
C VAL A 14 22.32 2.42 -7.51
N VAL A 15 22.37 2.19 -6.20
CA VAL A 15 23.58 1.77 -5.48
C VAL A 15 23.64 0.28 -5.17
N ALA A 16 22.51 -0.39 -5.18
CA ALA A 16 22.43 -1.84 -5.02
C ALA A 16 21.11 -2.37 -5.59
N SER A 17 21.10 -3.64 -5.97
CA SER A 17 19.90 -4.37 -6.36
C SER A 17 20.06 -5.86 -6.01
N ILE A 18 18.96 -6.53 -5.81
CA ILE A 18 18.92 -7.96 -5.50
C ILE A 18 17.77 -8.61 -6.27
N PRO A 19 18.02 -9.65 -7.08
CA PRO A 19 16.94 -10.37 -7.75
C PRO A 19 16.20 -11.26 -6.75
N THR A 20 14.88 -11.36 -6.89
CA THR A 20 14.05 -12.27 -6.09
C THR A 20 14.04 -13.69 -6.63
N GLY A 21 14.52 -13.90 -7.85
CA GLY A 21 14.52 -15.20 -8.53
C GLY A 21 13.21 -15.55 -9.24
N GLU A 22 12.19 -14.71 -9.11
CA GLU A 22 10.88 -14.91 -9.74
C GLU A 22 10.72 -13.97 -10.93
N ALA A 23 10.71 -14.51 -12.14
CA ALA A 23 10.50 -13.73 -13.35
C ALA A 23 9.04 -13.24 -13.45
N GLY A 24 8.85 -12.02 -13.93
CA GLY A 24 7.52 -11.45 -14.18
C GLY A 24 6.74 -11.05 -12.93
N THR A 25 7.27 -11.25 -11.73
CA THR A 25 6.70 -10.71 -10.51
C THR A 25 7.24 -9.31 -10.24
N HIS A 26 6.42 -8.45 -9.68
CA HIS A 26 6.88 -7.18 -9.13
C HIS A 26 6.60 -7.16 -7.63
N PRO A 27 7.51 -6.63 -6.80
CA PRO A 27 7.19 -6.29 -5.42
C PRO A 27 6.00 -5.34 -5.45
N HIS A 28 4.90 -5.77 -4.84
CA HIS A 28 3.65 -5.01 -4.87
C HIS A 28 3.51 -4.16 -3.61
N HIS A 29 3.50 -4.80 -2.46
CA HIS A 29 3.46 -4.13 -1.16
C HIS A 29 4.70 -4.42 -0.32
N THR A 30 5.08 -3.45 0.49
CA THR A 30 6.09 -3.56 1.55
C THR A 30 5.47 -3.18 2.89
N GLU A 31 6.17 -3.44 3.98
CA GLU A 31 5.91 -2.70 5.22
C GLU A 31 6.08 -1.19 4.98
N ASP A 32 5.36 -0.35 5.72
CA ASP A 32 5.46 1.12 5.60
C ASP A 32 6.85 1.66 6.02
N ILE A 33 7.58 0.91 6.84
CA ILE A 33 8.92 1.27 7.34
C ILE A 33 9.82 0.05 7.44
N VAL A 34 11.13 0.25 7.28
CA VAL A 34 12.13 -0.77 7.63
C VAL A 34 12.17 -0.96 9.14
N ALA A 35 12.06 -2.19 9.60
CA ALA A 35 12.04 -2.55 11.03
C ALA A 35 13.34 -2.16 11.77
N ALA A 36 13.30 -2.18 13.12
CA ALA A 36 14.43 -1.75 13.95
C ALA A 36 15.70 -2.57 13.72
N ASN A 37 15.56 -3.84 13.40
CA ASN A 37 16.65 -4.76 13.06
C ASN A 37 17.17 -4.64 11.61
N GLY A 38 16.61 -3.74 10.80
CA GLY A 38 16.96 -3.58 9.40
C GLY A 38 16.16 -4.48 8.44
N HIS A 39 15.22 -5.25 8.94
CA HIS A 39 14.43 -6.17 8.13
C HIS A 39 13.24 -5.47 7.48
N LEU A 40 12.82 -6.00 6.32
CA LEU A 40 11.66 -5.54 5.55
C LEU A 40 10.97 -6.74 4.92
N LEU A 41 9.66 -6.82 5.10
CA LEU A 41 8.81 -7.74 4.35
C LEU A 41 8.27 -7.05 3.09
N ALA A 42 8.28 -7.77 1.98
CA ALA A 42 7.66 -7.35 0.74
C ALA A 42 7.09 -8.55 0.00
N ASN A 43 5.99 -8.35 -0.72
CA ASN A 43 5.40 -9.39 -1.54
C ASN A 43 5.74 -9.24 -3.03
N GLY A 44 5.68 -10.35 -3.76
CA GLY A 44 5.43 -10.40 -5.19
C GLY A 44 4.04 -10.97 -5.38
N PHE A 45 3.05 -10.11 -5.54
CA PHE A 45 1.66 -10.51 -5.48
C PHE A 45 1.33 -11.63 -6.48
N HIS A 46 1.69 -11.47 -7.76
CA HIS A 46 1.44 -12.47 -8.78
C HIS A 46 2.20 -13.77 -8.58
N ALA A 47 3.34 -13.75 -7.89
CA ALA A 47 4.06 -14.94 -7.49
C ALA A 47 3.45 -15.63 -6.25
N GLY A 48 2.50 -14.99 -5.58
CA GLY A 48 1.93 -15.47 -4.33
C GLY A 48 2.97 -15.61 -3.20
N ARG A 49 4.04 -14.81 -3.21
CA ARG A 49 5.18 -14.97 -2.30
C ARG A 49 5.49 -13.71 -1.52
N THR A 50 6.06 -13.94 -0.36
CA THR A 50 6.67 -12.93 0.51
C THR A 50 8.18 -13.16 0.57
N TRP A 51 8.96 -12.10 0.60
CA TRP A 51 10.39 -12.12 0.91
C TRP A 51 10.65 -11.29 2.17
N LEU A 52 11.52 -11.82 3.01
CA LEU A 52 12.13 -11.09 4.11
C LEU A 52 13.51 -10.61 3.68
N PHE A 53 13.68 -9.31 3.60
CA PHE A 53 14.95 -8.67 3.27
C PHE A 53 15.70 -8.22 4.53
N ASP A 54 17.02 -8.36 4.53
CA ASP A 54 17.93 -7.67 5.45
C ASP A 54 18.53 -6.46 4.73
N LEU A 55 18.17 -5.28 5.19
CA LEU A 55 18.62 -3.98 4.73
C LEU A 55 19.48 -3.26 5.77
N SER A 56 20.01 -3.96 6.78
CA SER A 56 20.91 -3.41 7.80
C SER A 56 22.18 -2.81 7.16
N ALA A 57 22.62 -3.38 6.03
CA ALA A 57 23.63 -2.83 5.14
C ALA A 57 23.01 -2.50 3.77
N PRO A 58 22.42 -1.30 3.57
CA PRO A 58 21.60 -1.01 2.37
C PRO A 58 22.31 -1.14 1.04
N ARG A 59 23.65 -1.08 1.02
CA ARG A 59 24.47 -1.32 -0.20
C ARG A 59 24.74 -2.80 -0.47
N GLN A 60 24.37 -3.67 0.47
CA GLN A 60 24.52 -5.13 0.40
C GLN A 60 23.24 -5.83 0.89
N PRO A 61 22.08 -5.54 0.26
CA PRO A 61 20.82 -6.14 0.65
C PRO A 61 20.86 -7.64 0.50
N LYS A 62 20.16 -8.38 1.37
CA LYS A 62 20.08 -9.84 1.33
C LYS A 62 18.63 -10.27 1.44
N ILE A 63 18.30 -11.41 0.83
CA ILE A 63 17.07 -12.14 1.12
C ILE A 63 17.39 -13.16 2.22
N LEU A 64 16.70 -13.06 3.35
CA LEU A 64 16.87 -13.99 4.48
C LEU A 64 16.03 -15.25 4.32
N THR A 65 14.81 -15.08 3.85
CA THR A 65 13.87 -16.17 3.59
C THR A 65 12.76 -15.72 2.65
N SER A 66 12.02 -16.69 2.13
CA SER A 66 10.77 -16.43 1.40
C SER A 66 9.75 -17.51 1.72
N PHE A 67 8.47 -17.15 1.69
CA PHE A 67 7.36 -18.06 1.92
C PHE A 67 6.15 -17.66 1.05
N GLY A 68 5.23 -18.59 0.84
CA GLY A 68 4.02 -18.40 0.05
C GLY A 68 2.76 -18.55 0.91
N ASP A 69 1.97 -19.57 0.62
CA ASP A 69 0.71 -19.86 1.28
C ASP A 69 0.90 -20.16 2.77
N LEU A 70 0.06 -19.53 3.60
CA LEU A 70 0.08 -19.74 5.05
C LEU A 70 -1.34 -19.99 5.58
N ALA A 71 -1.47 -20.92 6.51
CA ALA A 71 -2.73 -21.23 7.21
C ALA A 71 -3.92 -21.51 6.26
N GLY A 72 -3.66 -22.04 5.06
CA GLY A 72 -4.70 -22.30 4.05
C GLY A 72 -5.11 -21.08 3.23
N PHE A 73 -4.37 -19.97 3.30
CA PHE A 73 -4.56 -18.78 2.49
C PHE A 73 -3.37 -18.54 1.55
N SER A 74 -3.64 -17.88 0.43
CA SER A 74 -2.67 -17.54 -0.62
C SER A 74 -2.68 -16.06 -0.98
N HIS A 75 -1.66 -15.61 -1.70
CA HIS A 75 -1.48 -14.24 -2.17
C HIS A 75 -1.44 -13.24 -1.00
N PRO A 76 -0.35 -13.25 -0.21
CA PRO A 76 -0.13 -12.27 0.85
C PRO A 76 -0.06 -10.87 0.27
N HIS A 77 -0.66 -9.86 0.95
CA HIS A 77 -0.74 -8.53 0.40
C HIS A 77 -0.09 -7.46 1.30
N THR A 78 -0.64 -7.16 2.47
CA THR A 78 -0.13 -6.12 3.36
C THR A 78 0.53 -6.72 4.61
N TYR A 79 1.56 -6.04 5.13
CA TYR A 79 2.29 -6.44 6.33
C TYR A 79 2.29 -5.29 7.34
N VAL A 80 1.84 -5.57 8.55
CA VAL A 80 1.85 -4.59 9.65
C VAL A 80 2.53 -5.20 10.87
N ARG A 81 3.69 -4.65 11.23
CA ARG A 81 4.40 -5.06 12.43
C ARG A 81 3.68 -4.55 13.68
N MET A 82 3.33 -5.48 14.56
CA MET A 82 2.62 -5.18 15.79
C MET A 82 3.59 -4.93 16.96
N THR A 83 3.08 -4.36 18.04
CA THR A 83 3.88 -4.03 19.24
C THR A 83 4.44 -5.27 19.96
N ASN A 84 3.83 -6.44 19.77
CA ASN A 84 4.34 -7.73 20.28
C ASN A 84 5.49 -8.31 19.44
N GLY A 85 5.90 -7.64 18.36
CA GLY A 85 6.95 -8.09 17.44
C GLY A 85 6.48 -8.98 16.30
N ASN A 86 5.24 -9.46 16.34
CA ASN A 86 4.65 -10.25 15.27
C ASN A 86 4.20 -9.35 14.10
N VAL A 87 3.87 -9.97 12.99
CA VAL A 87 3.38 -9.32 11.78
C VAL A 87 1.95 -9.78 11.51
N LEU A 88 1.03 -8.82 11.37
CA LEU A 88 -0.29 -9.07 10.83
C LEU A 88 -0.23 -8.92 9.31
N THR A 89 -0.72 -9.94 8.60
CA THR A 89 -0.71 -9.98 7.13
C THR A 89 -2.10 -10.29 6.61
N THR A 90 -2.50 -9.61 5.55
CA THR A 90 -3.69 -9.95 4.77
C THR A 90 -3.33 -10.96 3.70
N PHE A 91 -4.22 -11.90 3.46
CA PHE A 91 -4.16 -12.85 2.36
C PHE A 91 -5.43 -12.74 1.54
N GLN A 92 -5.29 -12.58 0.23
CA GLN A 92 -6.44 -12.30 -0.64
C GLN A 92 -7.36 -13.51 -0.81
N TYR A 93 -6.81 -14.72 -0.94
CA TYR A 93 -7.59 -15.88 -1.34
C TYR A 93 -7.37 -17.08 -0.42
N ARG A 94 -8.30 -18.02 -0.46
CA ARG A 94 -8.04 -19.37 0.04
C ARG A 94 -7.11 -20.12 -0.92
N ALA A 95 -6.14 -20.83 -0.36
CA ALA A 95 -5.11 -21.52 -1.15
C ALA A 95 -5.70 -22.59 -2.09
N ASP A 96 -6.77 -23.29 -1.66
CA ASP A 96 -7.45 -24.30 -2.46
C ASP A 96 -8.37 -23.75 -3.56
N SER A 97 -8.58 -22.43 -3.58
CA SER A 97 -9.39 -21.74 -4.58
C SER A 97 -8.57 -20.86 -5.50
N ALA A 98 -7.27 -20.71 -5.23
CA ALA A 98 -6.40 -19.95 -6.10
C ALA A 98 -6.36 -20.62 -7.48
N ALA A 99 -6.73 -19.88 -8.51
CA ALA A 99 -6.51 -20.32 -9.88
C ALA A 99 -5.03 -20.53 -10.12
N ALA A 100 -4.70 -21.33 -11.14
CA ALA A 100 -3.32 -21.43 -11.63
C ALA A 100 -2.74 -20.01 -11.79
N PRO A 101 -1.45 -19.78 -11.43
CA PRO A 101 -0.88 -18.44 -11.47
C PRO A 101 -1.17 -17.78 -12.81
N PRO A 102 -1.57 -16.49 -12.81
CA PRO A 102 -1.90 -15.78 -14.03
C PRO A 102 -0.69 -15.86 -14.97
N THR A 103 -0.92 -16.28 -16.18
CA THR A 103 0.08 -16.19 -17.23
C THR A 103 0.37 -14.72 -17.45
N HIS A 104 1.63 -14.34 -17.40
CA HIS A 104 2.20 -12.97 -17.36
C HIS A 104 1.76 -12.06 -18.54
N SER A 105 0.49 -11.81 -18.71
CA SER A 105 0.02 -10.79 -19.62
C SER A 105 -1.04 -9.95 -18.93
N HIS A 106 -0.82 -8.63 -18.91
CA HIS A 106 -1.80 -7.64 -18.48
C HIS A 106 -3.13 -7.72 -19.27
N ASP A 107 -3.17 -8.52 -20.34
CA ASP A 107 -4.31 -8.67 -21.24
C ASP A 107 -5.06 -10.01 -21.09
N ALA A 108 -4.55 -10.96 -20.30
CA ALA A 108 -5.21 -12.23 -20.11
C ALA A 108 -6.29 -12.10 -19.02
N LYS A 109 -7.55 -11.92 -19.42
CA LYS A 109 -8.68 -12.16 -18.52
C LYS A 109 -8.59 -13.59 -18.00
N PRO A 110 -8.44 -13.82 -16.69
CA PRO A 110 -8.48 -15.17 -16.15
C PRO A 110 -9.83 -15.78 -16.46
N ALA A 111 -9.82 -16.91 -17.11
CA ALA A 111 -11.02 -17.66 -17.40
C ALA A 111 -11.62 -18.14 -16.07
N ASN A 112 -12.72 -17.54 -15.62
CA ASN A 112 -13.70 -18.05 -14.64
C ASN A 112 -13.19 -18.65 -13.32
N ALA A 113 -12.00 -18.31 -12.85
CA ALA A 113 -11.56 -18.73 -11.52
C ALA A 113 -12.31 -17.88 -10.47
N ARG A 114 -13.23 -18.50 -9.76
CA ARG A 114 -13.89 -17.90 -8.61
C ARG A 114 -12.97 -18.08 -7.41
N HIS A 115 -12.17 -17.06 -7.12
CA HIS A 115 -11.44 -17.02 -5.86
C HIS A 115 -12.42 -17.09 -4.68
N ALA A 116 -12.06 -17.83 -3.65
CA ALA A 116 -12.81 -17.84 -2.40
C ALA A 116 -12.17 -16.89 -1.40
N THR A 117 -12.99 -16.38 -0.49
CA THR A 117 -12.64 -15.43 0.56
C THR A 117 -11.34 -15.79 1.26
N GLY A 118 -10.45 -14.82 1.35
CA GLY A 118 -9.17 -14.91 2.05
C GLY A 118 -9.25 -14.77 3.56
N GLY A 119 -8.21 -14.22 4.16
CA GLY A 119 -8.14 -14.10 5.62
C GLY A 119 -7.02 -13.22 6.13
N LEU A 120 -6.90 -13.16 7.44
CA LEU A 120 -5.83 -12.53 8.17
C LEU A 120 -4.95 -13.59 8.83
N VAL A 121 -3.63 -13.36 8.84
CA VAL A 121 -2.66 -14.24 9.49
C VAL A 121 -1.75 -13.38 10.36
N GLU A 122 -1.62 -13.75 11.64
CA GLU A 122 -0.55 -13.28 12.51
C GLU A 122 0.58 -14.30 12.46
N MET A 123 1.78 -13.83 12.19
CA MET A 123 2.99 -14.65 12.02
C MET A 123 4.21 -13.95 12.62
N ASP A 124 5.30 -14.68 12.78
CA ASP A 124 6.60 -14.04 12.94
C ASP A 124 7.13 -13.52 11.59
N GLU A 125 8.22 -12.77 11.59
CA GLU A 125 8.78 -12.21 10.36
C GLU A 125 9.31 -13.26 9.37
N ARG A 126 9.42 -14.52 9.76
CA ARG A 126 9.88 -15.65 8.93
C ARG A 126 8.73 -16.46 8.36
N GLY A 127 7.47 -16.09 8.64
CA GLY A 127 6.28 -16.77 8.16
C GLY A 127 5.82 -17.92 9.05
N ILE A 128 6.31 -18.03 10.29
CA ILE A 128 5.77 -19.01 11.24
C ILE A 128 4.44 -18.49 11.77
N VAL A 129 3.37 -19.21 11.43
CA VAL A 129 2.01 -18.83 11.79
C VAL A 129 1.79 -18.95 13.30
N ILE A 130 1.23 -17.92 13.90
CA ILE A 130 0.81 -17.88 15.30
C ILE A 130 -0.68 -18.13 15.40
N ARG A 131 -1.47 -17.44 14.58
CA ARG A 131 -2.91 -17.63 14.44
C ARG A 131 -3.41 -17.07 13.11
N SER A 132 -4.61 -17.47 12.73
CA SER A 132 -5.25 -16.98 11.50
C SER A 132 -6.77 -16.94 11.67
N ALA A 133 -7.42 -16.15 10.83
CA ALA A 133 -8.87 -16.07 10.77
C ALA A 133 -9.36 -15.84 9.35
N SER A 134 -10.45 -16.51 8.97
CA SER A 134 -11.09 -16.30 7.67
C SER A 134 -11.90 -15.01 7.66
N ALA A 135 -11.85 -14.29 6.54
CA ALA A 135 -12.64 -13.08 6.30
C ALA A 135 -14.11 -13.37 5.91
N VAL A 136 -14.53 -14.62 5.93
CA VAL A 136 -15.92 -15.00 5.66
C VAL A 136 -16.84 -14.39 6.72
N ASP A 137 -17.85 -13.64 6.25
CA ASP A 137 -18.91 -13.11 7.08
C ASP A 137 -20.25 -13.73 6.67
N SER A 138 -20.88 -14.48 7.57
CA SER A 138 -22.13 -15.17 7.29
C SER A 138 -23.32 -14.22 7.04
N THR A 139 -23.20 -12.95 7.43
CA THR A 139 -24.24 -11.94 7.19
C THR A 139 -24.24 -11.41 5.76
N ILE A 140 -23.15 -11.64 5.03
CA ILE A 140 -22.96 -11.29 3.63
C ILE A 140 -22.44 -12.50 2.82
N ALA A 141 -22.96 -13.68 3.12
CA ALA A 141 -22.45 -14.97 2.64
C ALA A 141 -22.47 -15.15 1.11
N ASP A 142 -23.21 -14.32 0.38
CA ASP A 142 -23.23 -14.28 -1.08
C ASP A 142 -22.06 -13.45 -1.68
N ARG A 143 -21.20 -12.89 -0.84
CA ARG A 143 -20.05 -12.08 -1.23
C ARG A 143 -18.74 -12.74 -0.83
N ASN A 144 -17.80 -12.77 -1.75
CA ASN A 144 -16.42 -13.08 -1.42
C ASN A 144 -15.71 -11.82 -0.90
N ILE A 145 -14.88 -12.00 0.11
CA ILE A 145 -14.10 -10.92 0.72
C ILE A 145 -12.62 -11.20 0.47
N PHE A 146 -11.94 -10.24 -0.13
CA PHE A 146 -10.54 -10.30 -0.49
C PHE A 146 -9.75 -9.27 0.31
N PRO A 147 -9.24 -9.64 1.52
CA PRO A 147 -8.55 -8.70 2.39
C PRO A 147 -7.38 -8.03 1.68
N TYR A 148 -7.46 -6.70 1.55
CA TYR A 148 -6.44 -5.89 0.89
C TYR A 148 -5.42 -5.37 1.90
N SER A 149 -5.86 -4.59 2.86
CA SER A 149 -5.01 -4.02 3.90
C SER A 149 -5.64 -4.20 5.28
N ALA A 150 -4.82 -4.09 6.34
CA ALA A 150 -5.27 -4.20 7.71
C ALA A 150 -4.54 -3.20 8.61
N LEU A 151 -5.28 -2.65 9.56
CA LEU A 151 -4.80 -1.71 10.58
C LEU A 151 -5.10 -2.30 11.97
N PRO A 152 -4.11 -2.86 12.68
CA PRO A 152 -4.27 -3.24 14.08
C PRO A 152 -4.20 -1.98 14.98
N ILE A 153 -5.20 -1.84 15.86
CA ILE A 153 -5.33 -0.73 16.81
C ILE A 153 -5.34 -1.33 18.21
N ALA A 154 -4.16 -1.51 18.80
CA ALA A 154 -4.00 -2.22 20.07
C ALA A 154 -4.75 -1.53 21.24
N SER A 155 -4.80 -0.20 21.26
CA SER A 155 -5.51 0.59 22.29
C SER A 155 -7.01 0.36 22.30
N LEU A 156 -7.59 -0.08 21.18
CA LEU A 156 -9.02 -0.33 21.03
C LEU A 156 -9.36 -1.83 21.00
N ASP A 157 -8.36 -2.71 21.02
CA ASP A 157 -8.51 -4.13 20.74
C ASP A 157 -9.25 -4.38 19.39
N ARG A 158 -8.85 -3.66 18.35
CA ARG A 158 -9.47 -3.73 17.03
C ARG A 158 -8.46 -3.99 15.92
N ILE A 159 -8.92 -4.65 14.85
CA ILE A 159 -8.33 -4.59 13.53
C ILE A 159 -9.39 -4.03 12.59
N VAL A 160 -9.01 -3.10 11.73
CA VAL A 160 -9.84 -2.63 10.60
C VAL A 160 -9.18 -3.14 9.33
N SER A 161 -9.89 -3.95 8.53
CA SER A 161 -9.38 -4.43 7.25
C SER A 161 -10.27 -3.95 6.10
N THR A 162 -9.65 -3.71 4.96
CA THR A 162 -10.29 -3.30 3.71
C THR A 162 -10.26 -4.44 2.71
N THR A 163 -11.02 -4.30 1.62
CA THR A 163 -11.21 -5.38 0.66
C THR A 163 -11.08 -4.88 -0.77
N THR A 164 -10.20 -5.47 -1.53
CA THR A 164 -10.04 -5.22 -2.97
C THR A 164 -9.49 -6.47 -3.62
N ASP A 165 -10.16 -6.99 -4.63
CA ASP A 165 -9.66 -8.09 -5.44
C ASP A 165 -8.60 -7.57 -6.43
N MET A 166 -7.38 -8.06 -6.31
CA MET A 166 -6.28 -7.62 -7.15
C MET A 166 -6.23 -8.30 -8.52
N ASP A 167 -6.90 -9.44 -8.69
CA ASP A 167 -6.92 -10.18 -9.95
C ASP A 167 -8.14 -9.89 -10.82
N ALA A 168 -9.30 -9.73 -10.20
CA ALA A 168 -10.53 -9.49 -10.92
C ALA A 168 -10.98 -8.06 -10.69
N ASN A 169 -10.98 -7.23 -11.68
CA ASN A 169 -11.57 -5.87 -11.68
C ASN A 169 -13.08 -5.90 -11.39
N THR A 170 -13.51 -6.67 -10.38
CA THR A 170 -14.90 -6.78 -9.97
C THR A 170 -15.20 -5.78 -8.87
N ALA A 171 -15.72 -4.64 -9.25
CA ALA A 171 -16.18 -3.59 -8.34
C ALA A 171 -17.16 -4.08 -7.26
N ALA A 172 -17.89 -5.16 -7.52
CA ALA A 172 -18.98 -5.65 -6.68
C ALA A 172 -18.57 -6.22 -5.32
N THR A 173 -17.26 -6.47 -5.07
CA THR A 173 -16.77 -7.06 -3.82
C THR A 173 -15.77 -6.17 -3.08
N SER A 174 -15.51 -4.98 -3.58
CA SER A 174 -14.42 -4.12 -3.15
C SER A 174 -14.84 -2.90 -2.32
N GLU A 175 -16.06 -2.92 -1.80
CA GLU A 175 -16.66 -1.81 -1.03
C GLU A 175 -16.72 -2.08 0.48
N TRP A 176 -16.20 -3.23 0.93
CA TRP A 176 -16.36 -3.69 2.31
C TRP A 176 -15.20 -3.27 3.20
N VAL A 177 -15.54 -2.95 4.44
CA VAL A 177 -14.60 -2.75 5.57
C VAL A 177 -15.00 -3.69 6.68
N GLN A 178 -14.04 -4.44 7.19
CA GLN A 178 -14.26 -5.42 8.26
C GLN A 178 -13.61 -4.96 9.56
N PHE A 179 -14.34 -5.18 10.66
CA PHE A 179 -13.88 -4.91 12.01
C PHE A 179 -13.71 -6.24 12.75
N TRP A 180 -12.54 -6.39 13.37
CA TRP A 180 -12.16 -7.59 14.10
C TRP A 180 -11.74 -7.24 15.50
N ARG A 181 -11.88 -8.18 16.42
CA ARG A 181 -11.23 -8.09 17.72
C ARG A 181 -9.77 -8.54 17.58
N LEU A 182 -8.82 -7.68 17.98
CA LEU A 182 -7.41 -7.98 17.83
C LEU A 182 -6.96 -9.13 18.73
N SER A 183 -7.48 -9.19 19.96
CA SER A 183 -7.04 -10.18 20.97
C SER A 183 -7.27 -11.64 20.56
N ASP A 184 -8.33 -11.95 19.80
CA ASP A 184 -8.67 -13.30 19.34
C ASP A 184 -8.87 -13.44 17.83
N MET A 185 -8.63 -12.37 17.07
CA MET A 185 -8.86 -12.27 15.62
C MET A 185 -10.30 -12.63 15.20
N LYS A 186 -11.27 -12.43 16.09
CA LYS A 186 -12.67 -12.68 15.78
C LYS A 186 -13.23 -11.58 14.90
N LEU A 187 -13.78 -11.93 13.73
CA LEU A 187 -14.57 -11.01 12.92
C LEU A 187 -15.81 -10.57 13.72
N LEU A 188 -15.98 -9.27 13.88
CA LEU A 188 -17.09 -8.66 14.61
C LEU A 188 -18.17 -8.18 13.65
N ARG A 189 -17.78 -7.54 12.56
CA ARG A 189 -18.72 -6.95 11.60
C ARG A 189 -18.05 -6.61 10.27
N SER A 190 -18.85 -6.68 9.20
CA SER A 190 -18.55 -6.06 7.91
C SER A 190 -19.53 -4.92 7.64
N ILE A 191 -19.05 -3.82 7.08
CA ILE A 191 -19.88 -2.71 6.60
C ILE A 191 -19.53 -2.40 5.15
N ALA A 192 -20.53 -2.04 4.35
CA ALA A 192 -20.29 -1.45 3.04
C ALA A 192 -20.08 0.06 3.18
N LEU A 193 -19.13 0.62 2.43
CA LEU A 193 -19.02 2.06 2.31
C LEU A 193 -20.20 2.61 1.51
N PRO A 194 -20.80 3.75 1.90
CA PRO A 194 -21.89 4.35 1.15
C PRO A 194 -21.40 4.92 -0.19
N ALA A 195 -22.21 4.79 -1.23
CA ALA A 195 -21.93 5.41 -2.50
C ALA A 195 -21.84 6.96 -2.35
N GLY A 196 -20.86 7.55 -3.04
CA GLY A 196 -20.74 9.00 -3.12
C GLY A 196 -21.48 9.61 -4.32
N PRO A 197 -21.32 10.91 -4.57
CA PRO A 197 -22.05 11.63 -5.62
C PRO A 197 -21.73 11.14 -7.05
N ARG A 198 -20.56 10.55 -7.31
CA ARG A 198 -20.23 9.92 -8.60
C ARG A 198 -20.74 8.48 -8.72
N GLY A 199 -21.23 7.90 -7.62
CA GLY A 199 -21.80 6.55 -7.56
C GLY A 199 -20.77 5.40 -7.45
N ASN A 200 -19.47 5.70 -7.46
CA ASN A 200 -18.41 4.68 -7.44
C ASN A 200 -17.26 4.97 -6.46
N GLU A 201 -17.29 6.07 -5.73
CA GLU A 201 -16.23 6.45 -4.78
C GLU A 201 -15.96 5.38 -3.72
N HIS A 202 -16.97 4.60 -3.35
CA HIS A 202 -16.91 3.56 -2.32
C HIS A 202 -16.15 2.30 -2.75
N GLN A 203 -15.86 2.16 -4.04
CA GLN A 203 -15.29 0.93 -4.60
C GLN A 203 -13.76 0.92 -4.52
N PHE A 204 -13.20 -0.29 -4.43
CA PHE A 204 -11.77 -0.56 -4.32
C PHE A 204 -11.16 0.11 -3.08
N THR A 205 -11.62 -0.35 -1.91
CA THR A 205 -11.11 0.13 -0.61
C THR A 205 -9.63 -0.20 -0.46
N GLY A 206 -8.83 0.82 -0.13
CA GLY A 206 -7.39 0.74 0.00
C GLY A 206 -6.91 0.79 1.45
N GLU A 207 -5.84 1.55 1.72
CA GLU A 207 -5.19 1.58 3.03
C GLU A 207 -6.04 2.26 4.11
N PRO A 208 -6.33 1.59 5.23
CA PRO A 208 -6.89 2.23 6.41
C PRO A 208 -5.79 2.98 7.18
N ARG A 209 -6.09 4.17 7.70
CA ARG A 209 -5.16 4.96 8.51
C ARG A 209 -5.84 5.44 9.80
N LEU A 210 -5.17 5.17 10.93
CA LEU A 210 -5.63 5.64 12.26
C LEU A 210 -5.43 7.14 12.36
N LEU A 211 -6.48 7.86 12.74
CA LEU A 211 -6.41 9.30 12.97
C LEU A 211 -5.64 9.64 14.27
N PRO A 212 -5.15 10.89 14.40
CA PRO A 212 -4.39 11.31 15.57
C PRO A 212 -5.14 11.22 16.90
N ASP A 213 -6.47 11.16 16.88
CA ASP A 213 -7.31 10.96 18.08
C ASP A 213 -7.23 9.53 18.65
N GLY A 214 -6.61 8.60 17.91
CA GLY A 214 -6.44 7.19 18.29
C GLY A 214 -7.72 6.35 18.20
N LYS A 215 -8.79 6.86 17.61
CA LYS A 215 -10.10 6.18 17.49
C LYS A 215 -10.66 6.21 16.08
N GLY A 216 -10.61 7.36 15.44
CA GLY A 216 -11.08 7.56 14.08
C GLY A 216 -10.18 6.85 13.07
N VAL A 217 -10.78 6.36 11.99
CA VAL A 217 -10.04 5.73 10.88
C VAL A 217 -10.50 6.35 9.57
N TYR A 218 -9.53 6.76 8.77
CA TYR A 218 -9.78 7.04 7.36
C TYR A 218 -9.59 5.80 6.51
N ILE A 219 -10.51 5.62 5.57
CA ILE A 219 -10.42 4.64 4.48
C ILE A 219 -10.37 5.43 3.17
N HIS A 220 -9.28 5.30 2.42
CA HIS A 220 -9.29 5.78 1.05
C HIS A 220 -9.78 4.67 0.10
N THR A 221 -10.18 5.05 -1.09
CA THR A 221 -10.50 4.12 -2.17
C THR A 221 -9.72 4.49 -3.43
N PHE A 222 -9.40 3.48 -4.25
CA PHE A 222 -8.75 3.73 -5.53
C PHE A 222 -9.66 4.49 -6.51
N ASN A 223 -10.98 4.45 -6.31
CA ASN A 223 -11.93 5.32 -7.00
C ASN A 223 -12.08 6.70 -6.37
N CYS A 224 -11.05 7.17 -5.64
CA CYS A 224 -10.91 8.54 -5.19
C CYS A 224 -11.96 9.01 -4.17
N GLY A 225 -12.45 8.13 -3.32
CA GLY A 225 -13.21 8.46 -2.12
C GLY A 225 -12.31 8.49 -0.88
N LEU A 226 -12.58 9.40 0.05
CA LEU A 226 -12.02 9.38 1.40
C LEU A 226 -13.18 9.29 2.40
N TYR A 227 -13.19 8.23 3.18
CA TYR A 227 -14.25 7.91 4.13
C TYR A 227 -13.75 8.01 5.56
N LEU A 228 -14.58 8.56 6.43
CA LEU A 228 -14.35 8.63 7.87
C LEU A 228 -15.19 7.59 8.59
N ILE A 229 -14.55 6.82 9.43
CA ILE A 229 -15.14 6.03 10.52
C ILE A 229 -14.76 6.76 11.81
N PRO A 230 -15.68 7.46 12.49
CA PRO A 230 -15.33 8.35 13.60
C PRO A 230 -14.78 7.61 14.82
N ASP A 231 -15.22 6.38 15.06
CA ASP A 231 -14.76 5.54 16.17
C ASP A 231 -14.83 4.06 15.77
N ALA A 232 -13.65 3.45 15.58
CA ALA A 232 -13.53 2.03 15.23
C ALA A 232 -13.83 1.09 16.41
N SER A 233 -13.98 1.58 17.64
CA SER A 233 -14.26 0.77 18.83
C SER A 233 -15.73 0.44 19.00
N THR A 234 -16.64 1.16 18.34
CA THR A 234 -18.10 0.98 18.50
C THR A 234 -18.57 -0.39 18.02
N GLU A 235 -19.70 -0.87 18.58
CA GLU A 235 -20.34 -2.11 18.11
C GLU A 235 -21.02 -1.93 16.75
N THR A 236 -21.37 -0.70 16.40
CA THR A 236 -22.05 -0.34 15.16
C THR A 236 -21.28 0.75 14.42
N PRO A 237 -20.06 0.44 13.92
CA PRO A 237 -19.30 1.42 13.17
C PRO A 237 -20.04 1.82 11.90
N ALA A 238 -19.92 3.09 11.54
CA ALA A 238 -20.49 3.62 10.31
C ALA A 238 -19.42 4.48 9.61
N ALA A 239 -19.46 4.49 8.29
CA ALA A 239 -18.58 5.29 7.48
C ALA A 239 -19.35 6.41 6.76
N SER A 240 -18.74 7.57 6.61
CA SER A 240 -19.24 8.66 5.80
C SER A 240 -18.19 9.14 4.81
N LEU A 241 -18.60 9.49 3.60
CA LEU A 241 -17.73 10.13 2.62
C LEU A 241 -17.43 11.56 3.08
N VAL A 242 -16.17 11.89 3.30
CA VAL A 242 -15.74 13.24 3.71
C VAL A 242 -15.05 14.02 2.59
N LYS A 243 -14.52 13.30 1.57
CA LYS A 243 -13.95 13.92 0.37
C LYS A 243 -14.14 13.01 -0.82
N SER A 244 -14.62 13.55 -1.93
CA SER A 244 -14.51 12.98 -3.26
C SER A 244 -13.48 13.79 -4.04
N PHE A 245 -12.44 13.13 -4.52
CA PHE A 245 -11.54 13.72 -5.51
C PHE A 245 -12.17 13.44 -6.87
N GLU A 246 -12.47 14.45 -7.64
CA GLU A 246 -13.21 14.33 -8.93
C GLU A 246 -12.36 13.69 -10.04
N GLN A 247 -11.75 12.54 -9.72
CA GLN A 247 -10.82 11.81 -10.58
C GLN A 247 -11.19 10.31 -10.63
N LYS A 248 -10.59 9.58 -11.57
CA LYS A 248 -10.91 8.17 -11.79
C LYS A 248 -10.07 7.23 -10.94
N GLU A 249 -8.85 7.65 -10.60
CA GLU A 249 -7.91 6.81 -9.88
C GLU A 249 -7.07 7.62 -8.90
N CYS A 250 -6.95 7.11 -7.69
CA CYS A 250 -6.11 7.63 -6.62
C CYS A 250 -5.17 6.51 -6.12
N GLY A 251 -3.97 6.90 -5.75
CA GLY A 251 -2.97 5.96 -5.22
C GLY A 251 -3.02 5.83 -3.69
N VAL A 252 -2.04 5.14 -3.14
CA VAL A 252 -1.90 4.84 -1.71
C VAL A 252 -1.44 6.09 -0.94
N PRO A 253 -2.24 6.57 0.02
CA PRO A 253 -2.00 7.81 0.73
C PRO A 253 -1.03 7.65 1.91
N MET A 254 -0.57 8.81 2.41
CA MET A 254 0.20 8.92 3.65
C MET A 254 -0.47 9.86 4.64
N LEU A 255 -0.54 9.44 5.90
CA LEU A 255 -0.95 10.30 7.01
C LEU A 255 0.29 10.80 7.74
N ILE A 256 0.42 12.14 7.89
CA ILE A 256 1.57 12.80 8.52
C ILE A 256 1.06 13.83 9.52
N GLY A 257 1.06 13.49 10.80
CA GLY A 257 0.44 14.34 11.82
C GLY A 257 -1.05 14.54 11.52
N HIS A 258 -1.47 15.79 11.32
CA HIS A 258 -2.83 16.14 10.92
C HIS A 258 -2.96 16.45 9.42
N TYR A 259 -2.06 15.94 8.60
CA TYR A 259 -2.12 16.07 7.15
C TYR A 259 -2.29 14.71 6.48
N TRP A 260 -3.20 14.67 5.53
CA TRP A 260 -3.39 13.56 4.61
C TRP A 260 -2.81 13.91 3.24
N VAL A 261 -1.85 13.15 2.78
CA VAL A 261 -1.26 13.34 1.45
C VAL A 261 -1.79 12.24 0.53
N GLN A 262 -2.52 12.63 -0.51
CA GLN A 262 -3.18 11.76 -1.47
C GLN A 262 -2.51 11.84 -2.84
N PRO A 263 -1.98 10.74 -3.39
CA PRO A 263 -1.69 10.67 -4.81
C PRO A 263 -3.01 10.63 -5.59
N VAL A 264 -3.23 11.60 -6.45
CA VAL A 264 -4.37 11.64 -7.37
C VAL A 264 -3.85 11.26 -8.74
N THR A 265 -3.83 9.95 -9.01
CA THR A 265 -3.09 9.31 -10.09
C THR A 265 -3.45 9.87 -11.45
N THR A 266 -4.74 9.92 -11.79
CA THR A 266 -5.22 10.41 -13.09
C THR A 266 -5.18 11.95 -13.24
N ALA A 267 -4.87 12.68 -12.16
CA ALA A 267 -4.58 14.11 -12.20
C ALA A 267 -3.08 14.40 -12.21
N HIS A 268 -2.22 13.38 -12.14
CA HIS A 268 -0.75 13.52 -12.13
C HIS A 268 -0.24 14.37 -10.95
N THR A 269 -0.93 14.32 -9.80
CA THR A 269 -0.81 15.30 -8.73
C THR A 269 -0.79 14.63 -7.36
N LEU A 270 -0.06 15.22 -6.42
CA LEU A 270 -0.20 14.99 -4.99
C LEU A 270 -1.05 16.11 -4.39
N VAL A 271 -2.00 15.76 -3.54
CA VAL A 271 -2.85 16.72 -2.82
C VAL A 271 -2.65 16.52 -1.32
N THR A 272 -2.40 17.61 -0.58
CA THR A 272 -2.39 17.61 0.89
C THR A 272 -3.69 18.16 1.43
N LEU A 273 -4.34 17.40 2.30
CA LEU A 273 -5.49 17.86 3.08
C LEU A 273 -5.08 18.11 4.53
N ASP A 274 -5.46 19.23 5.09
CA ASP A 274 -5.50 19.44 6.53
C ASP A 274 -6.76 18.74 7.09
N ILE A 275 -6.53 17.81 8.00
CA ILE A 275 -7.54 16.96 8.63
C ILE A 275 -7.67 17.25 10.14
N ALA A 276 -7.29 18.45 10.60
CA ALA A 276 -7.52 18.85 11.99
C ALA A 276 -9.00 18.74 12.38
N ASN A 277 -9.91 18.97 11.42
CA ASN A 277 -11.30 18.53 11.48
C ASN A 277 -11.52 17.38 10.50
N PRO A 278 -11.58 16.12 10.97
CA PRO A 278 -11.66 14.96 10.08
C PRO A 278 -12.99 14.84 9.33
N GLU A 279 -14.07 15.50 9.78
CA GLU A 279 -15.34 15.53 9.05
C GLU A 279 -15.30 16.49 7.86
N HIS A 280 -14.40 17.47 7.88
CA HIS A 280 -14.29 18.52 6.88
C HIS A 280 -12.84 18.75 6.45
N PRO A 281 -12.18 17.75 5.80
CA PRO A 281 -10.82 17.87 5.33
C PRO A 281 -10.68 19.01 4.31
N ARG A 282 -9.64 19.83 4.47
CA ARG A 282 -9.42 21.02 3.66
C ARG A 282 -8.12 20.92 2.88
N GLU A 283 -8.17 21.10 1.57
CA GLU A 283 -6.98 21.16 0.74
C GLU A 283 -6.10 22.36 1.11
N VAL A 284 -4.82 22.12 1.34
CA VAL A 284 -3.83 23.14 1.71
C VAL A 284 -2.65 23.20 0.75
N SER A 285 -2.40 22.16 -0.01
CA SER A 285 -1.32 22.11 -0.99
C SER A 285 -1.64 21.13 -2.11
N SER A 286 -1.12 21.42 -3.30
CA SER A 286 -1.18 20.55 -4.46
C SER A 286 0.13 20.66 -5.23
N LEU A 287 0.65 19.52 -5.71
CA LEU A 287 1.91 19.45 -6.46
C LEU A 287 1.74 18.55 -7.68
N SER A 288 1.85 19.10 -8.88
CA SER A 288 1.92 18.31 -10.12
C SER A 288 3.31 17.71 -10.30
N LEU A 289 3.35 16.43 -10.71
CA LEU A 289 4.59 15.74 -11.09
C LEU A 289 4.85 15.78 -12.61
N GLY A 290 3.91 16.32 -13.38
CA GLY A 290 3.92 16.39 -14.85
C GLY A 290 2.95 15.40 -15.48
N ASP A 291 2.46 15.74 -16.67
CA ASP A 291 1.31 15.10 -17.33
C ASP A 291 1.52 13.61 -17.68
N ASP A 292 2.75 13.14 -17.69
CA ASP A 292 3.09 11.74 -17.99
C ASP A 292 3.29 10.88 -16.72
N GLU A 293 3.09 11.44 -15.52
CA GLU A 293 3.41 10.76 -14.27
C GLU A 293 2.14 10.31 -13.54
N ASN A 294 2.11 9.05 -13.14
CA ASN A 294 0.97 8.47 -12.41
C ASN A 294 1.39 8.17 -10.96
N PRO A 295 1.34 9.17 -10.04
CA PRO A 295 1.70 8.95 -8.64
C PRO A 295 0.79 7.89 -8.03
N HIS A 296 1.40 6.88 -7.39
CA HIS A 296 0.65 5.74 -6.89
C HIS A 296 0.96 5.39 -5.43
N TRP A 297 2.23 5.38 -5.02
CA TRP A 297 2.64 5.01 -3.67
C TRP A 297 3.47 6.11 -3.03
N LEU A 298 3.24 6.32 -1.73
CA LEU A 298 3.99 7.26 -0.91
C LEU A 298 4.65 6.52 0.26
N ALA A 299 5.89 6.92 0.59
CA ALA A 299 6.48 6.61 1.88
C ALA A 299 7.21 7.85 2.41
N ILE A 300 7.24 7.99 3.75
CA ILE A 300 7.86 9.13 4.41
C ILE A 300 9.15 8.72 5.13
N ASN A 301 10.15 9.60 5.11
CA ASN A 301 11.35 9.38 5.89
C ASN A 301 11.10 9.59 7.39
N ARG A 302 12.03 9.16 8.24
CA ARG A 302 11.90 9.23 9.70
C ARG A 302 11.78 10.64 10.26
N THR A 303 12.25 11.65 9.55
CA THR A 303 12.12 13.03 10.00
C THR A 303 10.75 13.62 9.73
N GLY A 304 9.90 12.92 8.99
CA GLY A 304 8.58 13.40 8.61
C GLY A 304 8.61 14.55 7.59
N LYS A 305 9.72 14.73 6.86
CA LYS A 305 9.92 15.90 6.00
C LYS A 305 10.17 15.57 4.52
N ARG A 306 10.36 14.30 4.18
CA ARG A 306 10.64 13.91 2.80
C ARG A 306 9.84 12.68 2.43
N LEU A 307 9.10 12.77 1.36
CA LEU A 307 8.34 11.69 0.75
C LEU A 307 9.13 11.12 -0.43
N VAL A 308 9.12 9.79 -0.57
CA VAL A 308 9.36 9.16 -1.86
C VAL A 308 8.02 8.89 -2.50
N VAL A 309 7.92 9.22 -3.78
CA VAL A 309 6.73 9.01 -4.61
C VAL A 309 7.13 8.15 -5.78
N ASN A 310 6.43 7.05 -6.00
CA ASN A 310 6.57 6.34 -7.25
C ASN A 310 5.50 6.76 -8.26
N SER A 311 5.88 6.72 -9.53
CA SER A 311 4.97 6.81 -10.66
C SER A 311 4.92 5.45 -11.33
N SER A 312 3.75 4.82 -11.34
CA SER A 312 3.56 3.46 -11.84
C SER A 312 2.68 3.41 -13.08
N GLY A 313 3.11 2.65 -14.08
CA GLY A 313 2.23 2.13 -15.14
C GLY A 313 1.74 3.10 -16.22
N GLY A 314 2.26 4.28 -16.33
CA GLY A 314 1.89 5.22 -17.39
C GLY A 314 3.03 6.14 -17.77
N GLY A 315 3.11 6.58 -19.00
CA GLY A 315 4.08 7.58 -19.41
C GLY A 315 5.51 7.09 -19.59
N THR A 316 6.45 8.01 -19.54
CA THR A 316 7.81 7.89 -20.09
C THR A 316 8.83 7.20 -19.19
N GLY A 317 8.44 6.47 -18.13
CA GLY A 317 9.51 5.76 -17.57
C GLY A 317 9.54 5.29 -16.13
N ASN A 318 8.45 4.99 -15.52
CA ASN A 318 8.48 4.38 -14.17
C ASN A 318 9.46 5.12 -13.26
N ARG A 319 9.07 6.28 -12.76
CA ARG A 319 9.95 7.18 -12.03
C ARG A 319 9.75 7.10 -10.52
N LEU A 320 10.82 7.45 -9.81
CA LEU A 320 10.75 7.78 -8.39
C LEU A 320 11.05 9.27 -8.23
N PHE A 321 10.29 9.93 -7.39
CA PHE A 321 10.48 11.32 -7.01
C PHE A 321 10.76 11.44 -5.52
N ILE A 322 11.48 12.50 -5.15
CA ILE A 322 11.55 12.96 -3.76
C ILE A 322 10.79 14.29 -3.68
N VAL A 323 9.92 14.39 -2.70
CA VAL A 323 9.11 15.58 -2.42
C VAL A 323 9.39 15.99 -0.98
N ASP A 324 9.81 17.23 -0.78
CA ASP A 324 9.94 17.82 0.54
C ASP A 324 8.55 18.19 1.05
N PHE A 325 8.30 17.85 2.31
CA PHE A 325 7.06 18.11 3.02
C PHE A 325 7.31 19.06 4.18
N ASP A 326 6.56 20.14 4.24
CA ASP A 326 6.59 21.06 5.38
C ASP A 326 5.53 20.65 6.43
N PRO A 327 5.91 20.12 7.58
CA PRO A 327 4.96 19.69 8.62
C PRO A 327 4.21 20.85 9.31
N ALA A 328 4.63 22.11 9.11
CA ALA A 328 3.94 23.26 9.68
C ALA A 328 2.77 23.75 8.80
N THR A 329 2.88 23.56 7.50
CA THR A 329 1.90 24.10 6.54
C THR A 329 1.23 23.04 5.66
N GLY A 330 1.80 21.82 5.62
CA GLY A 330 1.37 20.76 4.69
C GLY A 330 1.85 20.98 3.25
N ALA A 331 2.73 21.96 3.02
CA ALA A 331 3.22 22.27 1.68
C ALA A 331 4.12 21.17 1.12
N LEU A 332 3.99 20.94 -0.19
CA LEU A 332 4.77 19.98 -0.96
C LEU A 332 5.69 20.73 -1.93
N THR A 333 6.96 20.32 -1.99
CA THR A 333 7.93 20.88 -2.94
C THR A 333 8.75 19.75 -3.58
N LEU A 334 8.82 19.73 -4.91
CA LEU A 334 9.59 18.73 -5.64
C LEU A 334 11.10 18.97 -5.45
N ASP A 335 11.85 17.94 -5.02
CA ASP A 335 13.32 18.02 -5.03
C ASP A 335 13.84 17.80 -6.46
N GLU A 336 14.08 18.90 -7.15
CA GLU A 336 14.57 18.90 -8.54
C GLU A 336 15.98 18.31 -8.70
N ARG A 337 16.75 18.19 -7.61
CA ARG A 337 18.09 17.60 -7.65
C ARG A 337 18.05 16.07 -7.67
N PHE A 338 16.94 15.47 -7.20
CA PHE A 338 16.75 14.02 -7.26
C PHE A 338 16.39 13.61 -8.68
N ARG A 339 17.40 13.30 -9.48
CA ARG A 339 17.26 12.96 -10.90
C ARG A 339 18.41 12.10 -11.41
N ASP A 340 18.22 11.49 -12.57
CA ASP A 340 19.29 10.80 -13.27
C ASP A 340 20.42 11.76 -13.64
N SER A 341 21.67 11.27 -13.60
CA SER A 341 22.84 12.07 -13.98
C SER A 341 22.69 12.60 -15.42
N GLY A 342 22.85 13.90 -15.58
CA GLY A 342 22.72 14.59 -16.87
C GLY A 342 21.27 14.80 -17.36
N ALA A 343 20.26 14.34 -16.64
CA ALA A 343 18.86 14.61 -17.00
C ALA A 343 18.46 16.05 -16.61
N SER A 344 17.62 16.67 -17.43
CA SER A 344 16.99 17.95 -17.13
C SER A 344 15.72 17.80 -16.29
N ARG A 345 15.05 16.66 -16.41
CA ARG A 345 13.78 16.37 -15.73
C ARG A 345 14.03 15.78 -14.34
N PRO A 346 13.31 16.22 -13.29
CA PRO A 346 13.35 15.61 -11.97
C PRO A 346 12.86 14.15 -11.97
N GLY A 347 13.22 13.44 -10.91
CA GLY A 347 12.89 12.03 -10.73
C GLY A 347 13.92 11.09 -11.39
N VAL A 348 14.07 9.93 -10.75
CA VAL A 348 14.97 8.87 -11.21
C VAL A 348 14.15 7.84 -11.97
N THR A 349 14.44 7.63 -13.26
CA THR A 349 13.77 6.59 -14.05
C THR A 349 14.30 5.20 -13.70
N LEU A 350 13.42 4.22 -13.70
CA LEU A 350 13.79 2.81 -13.58
C LEU A 350 13.85 2.11 -14.95
N SER A 351 13.38 2.77 -16.01
CA SER A 351 13.33 2.21 -17.35
C SER A 351 14.70 2.14 -18.00
N GLY A 352 15.00 1.01 -18.68
CA GLY A 352 16.17 0.85 -19.52
C GLY A 352 17.51 0.84 -18.77
N LYS A 353 17.52 0.67 -17.45
CA LYS A 353 18.75 0.62 -16.67
C LYS A 353 19.39 -0.76 -16.66
N LEU A 354 20.72 -0.79 -16.66
CA LEU A 354 21.48 -1.96 -16.22
C LEU A 354 21.59 -1.92 -14.69
N TRP A 355 21.03 -2.93 -14.07
CA TRP A 355 20.98 -3.04 -12.60
C TRP A 355 22.31 -3.60 -12.06
N PRO A 356 22.74 -3.23 -10.84
CA PRO A 356 24.00 -3.72 -10.26
C PRO A 356 24.18 -5.24 -10.23
N HIS A 357 23.10 -6.02 -10.23
CA HIS A 357 23.17 -7.49 -10.33
C HIS A 357 23.23 -8.02 -11.78
N GLY A 358 23.41 -7.14 -12.79
CA GLY A 358 23.63 -7.51 -14.18
C GLY A 358 22.37 -7.68 -15.03
N PHE A 359 21.18 -7.55 -14.48
CA PHE A 359 19.94 -7.58 -15.25
C PHE A 359 19.66 -6.25 -15.93
N ALA A 360 19.18 -6.28 -17.16
CA ALA A 360 18.68 -5.11 -17.87
C ALA A 360 17.16 -5.24 -18.05
N GLY A 361 16.42 -4.16 -17.72
CA GLY A 361 14.96 -4.20 -17.85
C GLY A 361 14.29 -2.90 -17.42
N THR A 362 12.98 -2.91 -17.48
CA THR A 362 12.13 -1.78 -17.10
C THR A 362 11.21 -2.21 -15.96
N PRO A 363 11.70 -2.24 -14.71
CA PRO A 363 10.85 -2.54 -13.58
C PRO A 363 9.85 -1.40 -13.32
N VAL A 364 8.65 -1.77 -12.92
CA VAL A 364 7.61 -0.84 -12.48
C VAL A 364 7.75 -0.65 -10.97
N PRO A 365 8.02 0.56 -10.45
CA PRO A 365 8.07 0.78 -9.03
C PRO A 365 6.66 0.73 -8.44
N HIS A 366 6.47 0.00 -7.34
CA HIS A 366 5.22 -0.02 -6.60
C HIS A 366 5.46 0.29 -5.13
N GLY A 367 5.70 -0.70 -4.26
CA GLY A 367 6.07 -0.44 -2.88
C GLY A 367 7.47 0.18 -2.77
N THR A 368 7.60 1.31 -2.08
CA THR A 368 8.86 1.99 -1.80
C THR A 368 8.92 2.43 -0.35
N VAL A 369 10.09 2.35 0.28
CA VAL A 369 10.33 2.81 1.65
C VAL A 369 11.70 3.44 1.77
N PHE A 370 11.87 4.33 2.75
CA PHE A 370 13.20 4.78 3.14
C PHE A 370 13.89 3.73 4.01
N SER A 371 15.14 3.40 3.68
CA SER A 371 16.03 2.72 4.62
C SER A 371 16.40 3.64 5.78
N ARG A 372 17.03 3.07 6.80
CA ARG A 372 17.49 3.85 7.97
C ARG A 372 18.68 4.71 7.63
#